data_19b94a42af3cbf8887957147a1b0fafd
#
_entry.id   19b94a42af3cbf8887957147a1b0fafd
#
_cell.length_a   1.000
_cell.length_b   1.000
_cell.length_c   1.000
_cell.angle_alpha   90.00
_cell.angle_beta   90.00
_cell.angle_gamma   90.00
#
_symmetry.space_group_name_H-M   'P 1'
#
loop_
_entity.id
_entity.type
_entity.pdbx_description
1 polymer ?
#
loop_
_entity_poly.entity_id
_entity_poly.type
_entity_poly.pdbx_seq_one_letter_code
_entity_poly.pdbx_strand_id
1 'polypeptide(L)'
;IGTNFWYGPILGSEGRGGNRDRLKKELDLLKDLGVNNLRILVGSDGPEGVAYKVEPVLQKEPGVYNDTLLIGLDYLLAEMADREMYAVLYFNNSWEWSGGYGQYLEWAGEGKALLPSVDGYENYVDHVRRFVHNQKAKQLYYDHVRNIVTRVNTVTGKPYAEDPTIFSWQIGNEPRAFARDS
;
A
#
# COMPACT_ATOMS: atom_id res chain seq x y z
N ILE A 1 18.13 2.94 11.21
CA ILE A 1 16.97 3.83 11.46
C ILE A 1 15.97 3.65 10.32
N GLY A 2 14.66 3.66 10.62
CA GLY A 2 13.58 3.54 9.64
C GLY A 2 12.74 4.81 9.54
N THR A 3 12.12 5.00 8.37
CA THR A 3 11.15 6.08 8.15
C THR A 3 10.02 5.64 7.23
N ASN A 4 8.89 6.36 7.26
CA ASN A 4 7.81 6.16 6.31
C ASN A 4 8.19 6.75 4.94
N PHE A 5 7.98 5.95 3.89
CA PHE A 5 8.21 6.32 2.50
C PHE A 5 7.07 5.79 1.62
N TRP A 6 5.83 6.00 2.08
CA TRP A 6 4.61 5.42 1.50
C TRP A 6 4.44 5.73 0.01
N TYR A 7 4.90 6.90 -0.44
CA TYR A 7 4.79 7.40 -1.81
C TYR A 7 5.88 6.86 -2.77
N GLY A 8 6.78 6.02 -2.29
CA GLY A 8 7.92 5.53 -3.05
C GLY A 8 7.57 4.91 -4.41
N PRO A 9 6.57 4.02 -4.50
CA PRO A 9 6.15 3.45 -5.78
C PRO A 9 5.65 4.50 -6.78
N ILE A 10 4.95 5.53 -6.31
CA ILE A 10 4.49 6.64 -7.16
C ILE A 10 5.70 7.39 -7.71
N LEU A 11 6.65 7.75 -6.85
CA LEU A 11 7.84 8.49 -7.21
C LEU A 11 8.76 7.70 -8.17
N GLY A 12 8.84 6.36 -7.98
CA GLY A 12 9.58 5.43 -8.83
C GLY A 12 8.93 5.13 -10.17
N SER A 13 7.66 5.51 -10.37
CA SER A 13 6.93 5.27 -11.61
C SER A 13 7.34 6.24 -12.73
N GLU A 14 6.97 5.90 -13.96
CA GLU A 14 7.03 6.81 -15.13
C GLU A 14 5.68 7.46 -15.43
N GLY A 15 4.71 7.33 -14.51
CA GLY A 15 3.38 7.89 -14.62
C GLY A 15 3.19 9.18 -13.82
N ARG A 16 1.92 9.49 -13.58
CA ARG A 16 1.50 10.67 -12.79
C ARG A 16 2.14 10.63 -11.39
N GLY A 17 2.84 11.69 -11.03
CA GLY A 17 3.56 11.81 -9.76
C GLY A 17 4.94 11.17 -9.74
N GLY A 18 5.36 10.51 -10.83
CA GLY A 18 6.67 9.89 -10.96
C GLY A 18 7.80 10.89 -11.16
N ASN A 19 8.94 10.62 -10.54
CA ASN A 19 10.18 11.38 -10.73
C ASN A 19 11.36 10.55 -10.19
N ARG A 20 11.94 9.74 -11.04
CA ARG A 20 13.05 8.84 -10.68
C ARG A 20 14.32 9.58 -10.25
N ASP A 21 14.60 10.77 -10.82
CA ASP A 21 15.75 11.56 -10.40
C ASP A 21 15.59 12.09 -8.97
N ARG A 22 14.37 12.52 -8.61
CA ARG A 22 14.03 12.89 -7.25
C ARG A 22 14.12 11.69 -6.32
N LEU A 23 13.59 10.52 -6.73
CA LEU A 23 13.67 9.29 -5.94
C LEU A 23 15.11 8.96 -5.57
N LYS A 24 16.02 8.95 -6.53
CA LYS A 24 17.46 8.68 -6.27
C LYS A 24 18.05 9.66 -5.27
N LYS A 25 17.81 10.96 -5.45
CA LYS A 25 18.29 12.01 -4.54
C LYS A 25 17.74 11.83 -3.12
N GLU A 26 16.48 11.49 -2.97
CA GLU A 26 15.87 11.25 -1.65
C GLU A 26 16.47 10.00 -0.99
N LEU A 27 16.67 8.90 -1.75
CA LEU A 27 17.31 7.69 -1.23
C LEU A 27 18.76 7.94 -0.82
N ASP A 28 19.53 8.69 -1.61
CA ASP A 28 20.92 9.07 -1.29
C ASP A 28 20.95 9.89 0.00
N LEU A 29 20.11 10.91 0.12
CA LEU A 29 20.01 11.74 1.31
C LEU A 29 19.62 10.93 2.56
N LEU A 30 18.64 10.03 2.44
CA LEU A 30 18.21 9.16 3.54
C LEU A 30 19.35 8.24 3.99
N LYS A 31 20.09 7.66 3.04
CA LYS A 31 21.27 6.84 3.33
C LYS A 31 22.35 7.63 4.07
N ASP A 32 22.67 8.84 3.61
CA ASP A 32 23.66 9.73 4.23
C ASP A 32 23.26 10.11 5.67
N LEU A 33 21.96 10.21 5.95
CA LEU A 33 21.41 10.43 7.30
C LEU A 33 21.36 9.15 8.16
N GLY A 34 21.81 8.00 7.66
CA GLY A 34 21.81 6.73 8.36
C GLY A 34 20.46 6.01 8.37
N VAL A 35 19.52 6.43 7.51
CA VAL A 35 18.26 5.72 7.30
C VAL A 35 18.50 4.56 6.34
N ASN A 36 18.21 3.34 6.78
CA ASN A 36 18.41 2.13 5.99
C ASN A 36 17.16 1.25 5.88
N ASN A 37 16.03 1.71 6.41
CA ASN A 37 14.78 0.98 6.35
C ASN A 37 13.63 1.92 5.97
N LEU A 38 12.90 1.56 4.91
CA LEU A 38 11.78 2.34 4.41
C LEU A 38 10.48 1.56 4.52
N ARG A 39 9.44 2.18 5.09
CA ARG A 39 8.10 1.63 5.18
C ARG A 39 7.25 2.14 4.01
N ILE A 40 6.84 1.23 3.15
CA ILE A 40 6.29 1.51 1.82
C ILE A 40 4.87 0.96 1.71
N LEU A 41 3.94 1.77 1.19
CA LEU A 41 2.58 1.35 0.91
C LEU A 41 2.54 0.56 -0.41
N VAL A 42 2.01 -0.65 -0.34
CA VAL A 42 1.71 -1.50 -1.50
C VAL A 42 0.21 -1.82 -1.60
N GLY A 43 -0.61 -0.87 -1.21
CA GLY A 43 -2.07 -0.96 -1.22
C GLY A 43 -2.69 0.43 -1.23
N SER A 44 -3.15 0.87 -2.38
CA SER A 44 -3.98 2.04 -2.58
C SER A 44 -5.13 1.60 -3.49
N ASP A 45 -6.32 1.47 -2.90
CA ASP A 45 -7.41 0.66 -3.44
C ASP A 45 -8.65 1.50 -3.76
N GLY A 46 -9.36 1.10 -4.82
CA GLY A 46 -10.63 1.68 -5.23
C GLY A 46 -10.52 2.76 -6.31
N PRO A 47 -11.62 3.48 -6.60
CA PRO A 47 -11.66 4.48 -7.66
C PRO A 47 -10.79 5.70 -7.35
N GLU A 48 -10.29 6.35 -8.40
CA GLU A 48 -9.70 7.69 -8.31
C GLU A 48 -10.79 8.77 -8.17
N GLY A 49 -10.39 9.99 -7.79
CA GLY A 49 -11.31 11.13 -7.61
C GLY A 49 -12.03 11.14 -6.26
N VAL A 50 -11.65 10.28 -5.36
CA VAL A 50 -12.19 10.27 -3.97
C VAL A 50 -11.39 11.27 -3.14
N ALA A 51 -12.10 12.18 -2.45
CA ALA A 51 -11.45 13.18 -1.60
C ALA A 51 -10.53 12.54 -0.55
N TYR A 52 -9.38 13.17 -0.32
CA TYR A 52 -8.36 12.78 0.66
C TYR A 52 -7.70 11.41 0.44
N LYS A 53 -7.93 10.77 -0.69
CA LYS A 53 -7.31 9.47 -1.02
C LYS A 53 -6.01 9.63 -1.80
N VAL A 54 -5.06 8.72 -1.53
CA VAL A 54 -3.80 8.63 -2.28
C VAL A 54 -4.08 8.34 -3.76
N GLU A 55 -3.47 9.13 -4.64
CA GLU A 55 -3.51 8.96 -6.08
C GLU A 55 -2.11 9.12 -6.70
N PRO A 56 -1.88 8.42 -7.81
CA PRO A 56 -2.71 7.41 -8.46
C PRO A 56 -2.90 6.16 -7.60
N VAL A 57 -4.02 5.45 -7.79
CA VAL A 57 -4.31 4.22 -7.05
C VAL A 57 -3.59 3.02 -7.65
N LEU A 58 -3.23 2.06 -6.79
CA LEU A 58 -2.56 0.82 -7.21
C LEU A 58 -3.56 -0.21 -7.75
N GLN A 59 -4.69 -0.41 -7.08
CA GLN A 59 -5.70 -1.40 -7.44
C GLN A 59 -7.05 -0.69 -7.60
N LYS A 60 -7.52 -0.51 -8.84
CA LYS A 60 -8.78 0.21 -9.15
C LYS A 60 -10.01 -0.61 -8.82
N GLU A 61 -9.96 -1.88 -9.12
CA GLU A 61 -10.97 -2.90 -8.89
C GLU A 61 -10.27 -4.18 -8.42
N PRO A 62 -10.96 -5.14 -7.80
CA PRO A 62 -10.33 -6.37 -7.35
C PRO A 62 -9.52 -7.06 -8.45
N GLY A 63 -8.22 -7.18 -8.24
CA GLY A 63 -7.29 -7.80 -9.20
C GLY A 63 -6.91 -6.95 -10.41
N VAL A 64 -7.41 -5.71 -10.53
CA VAL A 64 -7.08 -4.80 -11.64
C VAL A 64 -6.07 -3.75 -11.16
N TYR A 65 -4.83 -3.96 -11.52
CA TYR A 65 -3.68 -3.16 -11.06
C TYR A 65 -3.27 -2.07 -12.04
N ASN A 66 -2.70 -1.02 -11.49
CA ASN A 66 -1.96 -0.01 -12.24
C ASN A 66 -0.53 -0.51 -12.44
N ASP A 67 -0.25 -1.07 -13.61
CA ASP A 67 1.07 -1.64 -13.93
C ASP A 67 2.19 -0.60 -13.85
N THR A 68 1.91 0.66 -14.16
CA THR A 68 2.89 1.74 -14.04
C THR A 68 3.36 1.91 -12.60
N LEU A 69 2.46 1.79 -11.61
CA LEU A 69 2.84 1.82 -10.20
C LEU A 69 3.55 0.55 -9.73
N LEU A 70 3.16 -0.61 -10.24
CA LEU A 70 3.87 -1.85 -9.94
C LEU A 70 5.31 -1.82 -10.48
N ILE A 71 5.53 -1.30 -11.69
CA ILE A 71 6.87 -1.08 -12.23
C ILE A 71 7.62 -0.02 -11.41
N GLY A 72 6.92 1.00 -10.91
CA GLY A 72 7.49 1.99 -10.00
C GLY A 72 7.97 1.38 -8.67
N LEU A 73 7.22 0.43 -8.13
CA LEU A 73 7.63 -0.36 -6.95
C LEU A 73 8.86 -1.23 -7.26
N ASP A 74 8.86 -1.92 -8.41
CA ASP A 74 10.01 -2.71 -8.87
C ASP A 74 11.29 -1.85 -8.94
N TYR A 75 11.17 -0.66 -9.53
CA TYR A 75 12.27 0.28 -9.67
C TYR A 75 12.76 0.79 -8.31
N LEU A 76 11.83 1.16 -7.41
CA LEU A 76 12.16 1.56 -6.05
C LEU A 76 12.97 0.48 -5.31
N LEU A 77 12.52 -0.77 -5.36
CA LEU A 77 13.22 -1.88 -4.71
C LEU A 77 14.62 -2.10 -5.29
N ALA A 78 14.79 -1.98 -6.61
CA ALA A 78 16.10 -2.05 -7.25
C ALA A 78 17.03 -0.93 -6.76
N GLU A 79 16.58 0.31 -6.73
CA GLU A 79 17.36 1.46 -6.26
C GLU A 79 17.68 1.37 -4.75
N MET A 80 16.80 0.76 -3.96
CA MET A 80 17.06 0.47 -2.54
C MET A 80 18.12 -0.63 -2.38
N ALA A 81 18.06 -1.69 -3.19
CA ALA A 81 19.05 -2.76 -3.18
C ALA A 81 20.46 -2.23 -3.48
N ASP A 82 20.60 -1.37 -4.47
CA ASP A 82 21.88 -0.73 -4.85
C ASP A 82 22.46 0.13 -3.71
N ARG A 83 21.62 0.57 -2.78
CA ARG A 83 22.01 1.37 -1.60
C ARG A 83 22.10 0.59 -0.31
N GLU A 84 21.89 -0.74 -0.36
CA GLU A 84 21.84 -1.60 0.83
C GLU A 84 20.77 -1.15 1.83
N MET A 85 19.64 -0.67 1.33
CA MET A 85 18.47 -0.28 2.10
C MET A 85 17.43 -1.40 2.09
N TYR A 86 16.58 -1.45 3.12
CA TYR A 86 15.57 -2.48 3.33
C TYR A 86 14.16 -1.91 3.30
N ALA A 87 13.24 -2.67 2.72
CA ALA A 87 11.83 -2.31 2.61
C ALA A 87 10.97 -3.08 3.61
N VAL A 88 10.06 -2.36 4.26
CA VAL A 88 8.91 -2.91 4.96
C VAL A 88 7.69 -2.59 4.11
N LEU A 89 7.08 -3.60 3.52
CA LEU A 89 5.91 -3.44 2.64
C LEU A 89 4.62 -3.68 3.42
N TYR A 90 3.67 -2.73 3.42
CA TYR A 90 2.37 -2.91 4.05
C TYR A 90 1.23 -2.87 3.03
N PHE A 91 0.30 -3.84 3.15
CA PHE A 91 -0.66 -4.18 2.11
C PHE A 91 -1.97 -3.44 2.18
N ASN A 92 -2.32 -2.91 3.35
CA ASN A 92 -3.66 -2.38 3.58
C ASN A 92 -3.64 -1.31 4.68
N ASN A 93 -4.80 -0.75 4.95
CA ASN A 93 -4.97 0.30 5.93
C ASN A 93 -6.31 0.14 6.66
N SER A 94 -6.33 0.52 7.93
CA SER A 94 -7.60 0.69 8.64
C SER A 94 -8.34 1.97 8.22
N TRP A 95 -7.62 2.90 7.58
CA TRP A 95 -8.10 4.22 7.22
C TRP A 95 -8.37 4.39 5.72
N GLU A 96 -9.24 5.33 5.40
CA GLU A 96 -9.78 5.60 4.06
C GLU A 96 -8.77 6.20 3.09
N TRP A 97 -7.72 6.86 3.57
CA TRP A 97 -6.80 7.63 2.72
C TRP A 97 -6.02 6.78 1.69
N SER A 98 -6.04 5.46 1.84
CA SER A 98 -5.57 4.51 0.83
C SER A 98 -6.64 3.47 0.43
N GLY A 99 -7.92 3.79 0.59
CA GLY A 99 -9.05 2.88 0.37
C GLY A 99 -9.31 1.96 1.55
N GLY A 100 -8.35 1.13 1.91
CA GLY A 100 -8.35 0.34 3.13
C GLY A 100 -9.51 -0.63 3.28
N TYR A 101 -9.81 -1.00 4.51
CA TYR A 101 -10.87 -1.97 4.84
C TYR A 101 -12.23 -1.58 4.30
N GLY A 102 -12.55 -0.28 4.27
CA GLY A 102 -13.80 0.21 3.75
C GLY A 102 -13.99 -0.10 2.26
N GLN A 103 -12.92 0.02 1.47
CA GLN A 103 -12.97 -0.29 0.05
C GLN A 103 -13.15 -1.80 -0.20
N TYR A 104 -12.50 -2.65 0.56
CA TYR A 104 -12.70 -4.11 0.45
C TYR A 104 -14.10 -4.53 0.84
N LEU A 105 -14.72 -3.87 1.83
CA LEU A 105 -16.12 -4.08 2.19
C LEU A 105 -17.06 -3.64 1.07
N GLU A 106 -16.81 -2.50 0.42
CA GLU A 106 -17.60 -2.06 -0.74
C GLU A 106 -17.51 -3.09 -1.87
N TRP A 107 -16.33 -3.57 -2.21
CA TRP A 107 -16.16 -4.63 -3.21
C TRP A 107 -16.81 -5.96 -2.82
N ALA A 108 -16.93 -6.21 -1.54
CA ALA A 108 -17.66 -7.38 -1.03
C ALA A 108 -19.17 -7.25 -1.10
N GLY A 109 -19.71 -6.04 -1.39
CA GLY A 109 -21.14 -5.75 -1.46
C GLY A 109 -21.77 -5.28 -0.15
N GLU A 110 -20.94 -4.80 0.80
CA GLU A 110 -21.36 -4.36 2.15
C GLU A 110 -21.71 -2.85 2.22
N GLY A 111 -22.06 -2.27 1.10
CA GLY A 111 -22.34 -0.84 0.97
C GLY A 111 -21.13 -0.03 0.58
N LYS A 112 -21.33 1.27 0.33
CA LYS A 112 -20.30 2.20 -0.10
C LYS A 112 -19.24 2.38 1.00
N ALA A 113 -17.97 2.50 0.58
CA ALA A 113 -16.89 2.90 1.48
C ALA A 113 -17.16 4.29 2.07
N LEU A 114 -17.04 4.40 3.39
CA LEU A 114 -17.32 5.63 4.11
C LEU A 114 -16.06 6.49 4.27
N LEU A 115 -16.27 7.80 4.43
CA LEU A 115 -15.23 8.79 4.72
C LEU A 115 -15.51 9.42 6.09
N PRO A 116 -14.61 9.32 7.06
CA PRO A 116 -14.83 9.86 8.41
C PRO A 116 -15.21 11.33 8.42
N SER A 117 -14.62 12.12 7.49
CA SER A 117 -14.87 13.55 7.37
C SER A 117 -16.24 13.92 6.80
N VAL A 118 -16.90 12.99 6.12
CA VAL A 118 -18.20 13.19 5.47
C VAL A 118 -19.30 12.44 6.20
N ASP A 119 -19.05 11.16 6.48
CA ASP A 119 -20.05 10.24 7.02
C ASP A 119 -20.04 10.16 8.58
N GLY A 120 -19.04 10.81 9.20
CA GLY A 120 -18.81 10.78 10.64
C GLY A 120 -17.93 9.62 11.10
N TYR A 121 -17.12 9.89 12.11
CA TYR A 121 -16.12 8.95 12.64
C TYR A 121 -16.74 7.65 13.18
N GLU A 122 -17.80 7.77 13.97
CA GLU A 122 -18.48 6.59 14.55
C GLU A 122 -19.06 5.67 13.48
N ASN A 123 -19.70 6.24 12.46
CA ASN A 123 -20.23 5.47 11.33
C ASN A 123 -19.10 4.78 10.55
N TYR A 124 -18.00 5.48 10.35
CA TYR A 124 -16.81 4.91 9.72
C TYR A 124 -16.27 3.70 10.50
N VAL A 125 -16.07 3.86 11.80
CA VAL A 125 -15.58 2.79 12.69
C VAL A 125 -16.54 1.60 12.69
N ASP A 126 -17.84 1.86 12.79
CA ASP A 126 -18.87 0.81 12.75
C ASP A 126 -18.91 0.06 11.41
N HIS A 127 -18.56 0.75 10.32
CA HIS A 127 -18.44 0.11 9.00
C HIS A 127 -17.19 -0.76 8.92
N VAL A 128 -16.00 -0.20 9.16
CA VAL A 128 -14.71 -0.88 8.90
C VAL A 128 -14.44 -2.04 9.84
N ARG A 129 -14.96 -2.03 11.09
CA ARG A 129 -14.83 -3.17 12.02
C ARG A 129 -15.44 -4.47 11.48
N ARG A 130 -16.36 -4.39 10.52
CA ARG A 130 -16.98 -5.57 9.89
C ARG A 130 -16.01 -6.35 9.00
N PHE A 131 -14.90 -5.72 8.57
CA PHE A 131 -13.93 -6.34 7.67
C PHE A 131 -13.41 -7.68 8.21
N VAL A 132 -13.05 -7.75 9.49
CA VAL A 132 -12.46 -8.96 10.08
C VAL A 132 -13.46 -10.15 10.13
N HIS A 133 -14.75 -9.87 10.03
CA HIS A 133 -15.81 -10.88 10.01
C HIS A 133 -16.35 -11.17 8.60
N ASN A 134 -15.99 -10.37 7.60
CA ASN A 134 -16.48 -10.55 6.23
C ASN A 134 -15.51 -11.42 5.42
N GLN A 135 -15.92 -12.66 5.13
CA GLN A 135 -15.08 -13.64 4.44
C GLN A 135 -14.74 -13.20 3.00
N LYS A 136 -15.70 -12.58 2.29
CA LYS A 136 -15.48 -12.13 0.92
C LYS A 136 -14.48 -10.96 0.87
N ALA A 137 -14.62 -9.97 1.75
CA ALA A 137 -13.66 -8.88 1.84
C ALA A 137 -12.26 -9.37 2.19
N LYS A 138 -12.14 -10.30 3.14
CA LYS A 138 -10.85 -10.94 3.48
C LYS A 138 -10.26 -11.72 2.31
N GLN A 139 -11.09 -12.45 1.54
CA GLN A 139 -10.58 -13.19 0.39
C GLN A 139 -10.01 -12.25 -0.67
N LEU A 140 -10.70 -11.15 -0.99
CA LEU A 140 -10.20 -10.12 -1.90
C LEU A 140 -8.86 -9.53 -1.42
N TYR A 141 -8.74 -9.31 -0.13
CA TYR A 141 -7.49 -8.85 0.48
C TYR A 141 -6.37 -9.90 0.38
N TYR A 142 -6.66 -11.18 0.66
CA TYR A 142 -5.69 -12.25 0.51
C TYR A 142 -5.23 -12.45 -0.94
N ASP A 143 -6.12 -12.23 -1.90
CA ASP A 143 -5.77 -12.26 -3.32
C ASP A 143 -4.82 -11.10 -3.67
N HIS A 144 -5.04 -9.90 -3.11
CA HIS A 144 -4.10 -8.79 -3.23
C HIS A 144 -2.72 -9.13 -2.62
N VAL A 145 -2.68 -9.64 -1.39
CA VAL A 145 -1.43 -10.08 -0.75
C VAL A 145 -0.69 -11.08 -1.64
N ARG A 146 -1.40 -12.08 -2.15
CA ARG A 146 -0.82 -13.10 -3.04
C ARG A 146 -0.23 -12.46 -4.28
N ASN A 147 -0.96 -11.58 -4.95
CA ASN A 147 -0.51 -10.91 -6.17
C ASN A 147 0.78 -10.11 -5.96
N ILE A 148 0.92 -9.45 -4.82
CA ILE A 148 2.15 -8.69 -4.51
C ILE A 148 3.29 -9.64 -4.13
N VAL A 149 3.08 -10.60 -3.24
CA VAL A 149 4.14 -11.49 -2.73
C VAL A 149 4.71 -12.38 -3.85
N THR A 150 3.87 -12.80 -4.79
CA THR A 150 4.30 -13.65 -5.93
C THR A 150 4.82 -12.86 -7.14
N ARG A 151 4.88 -11.53 -7.05
CA ARG A 151 5.40 -10.71 -8.13
C ARG A 151 6.87 -11.00 -8.38
N VAL A 152 7.25 -11.01 -9.66
CA VAL A 152 8.65 -10.97 -10.09
C VAL A 152 9.00 -9.53 -10.45
N ASN A 153 10.04 -8.99 -9.84
CA ASN A 153 10.53 -7.64 -10.11
C ASN A 153 11.00 -7.54 -11.57
N THR A 154 10.43 -6.63 -12.33
CA THR A 154 10.73 -6.46 -13.76
C THR A 154 12.11 -5.84 -14.02
N VAL A 155 12.72 -5.20 -13.03
CA VAL A 155 14.04 -4.59 -13.13
C VAL A 155 15.14 -5.57 -12.74
N THR A 156 14.97 -6.29 -11.63
CA THR A 156 16.00 -7.19 -11.08
C THR A 156 15.81 -8.65 -11.50
N GLY A 157 14.63 -9.04 -11.97
CA GLY A 157 14.26 -10.42 -12.26
C GLY A 157 14.06 -11.32 -11.03
N LYS A 158 14.10 -10.75 -9.81
CA LYS A 158 13.93 -11.51 -8.56
C LYS A 158 12.46 -11.62 -8.18
N PRO A 159 11.99 -12.79 -7.73
CA PRO A 159 10.71 -12.89 -7.05
C PRO A 159 10.71 -12.06 -5.76
N TYR A 160 9.63 -11.34 -5.48
CA TYR A 160 9.53 -10.53 -4.26
C TYR A 160 9.67 -11.37 -2.98
N ALA A 161 9.15 -12.59 -2.99
CA ALA A 161 9.27 -13.52 -1.86
C ALA A 161 10.72 -13.94 -1.56
N GLU A 162 11.64 -13.75 -2.52
CA GLU A 162 13.06 -14.12 -2.41
C GLU A 162 13.98 -12.90 -2.43
N ASP A 163 13.43 -11.69 -2.48
CA ASP A 163 14.21 -10.45 -2.55
C ASP A 163 14.69 -10.05 -1.15
N PRO A 164 16.02 -10.10 -0.86
CA PRO A 164 16.56 -9.73 0.45
C PRO A 164 16.38 -8.24 0.78
N THR A 165 16.03 -7.41 -0.18
CA THR A 165 15.69 -6.00 0.03
C THR A 165 14.36 -5.88 0.79
N ILE A 166 13.46 -6.83 0.62
CA ILE A 166 12.18 -6.87 1.34
C ILE A 166 12.41 -7.53 2.71
N PHE A 167 12.61 -6.70 3.73
CA PHE A 167 12.90 -7.15 5.09
C PHE A 167 11.67 -7.73 5.79
N SER A 168 10.50 -7.14 5.60
CA SER A 168 9.27 -7.62 6.21
C SER A 168 8.00 -7.19 5.47
N TRP A 169 6.93 -7.92 5.76
CA TRP A 169 5.59 -7.69 5.28
C TRP A 169 4.69 -7.30 6.44
N GLN A 170 3.89 -6.25 6.28
CA GLN A 170 2.91 -5.82 7.27
C GLN A 170 1.49 -5.99 6.72
N ILE A 171 0.62 -6.56 7.52
CA ILE A 171 -0.78 -6.81 7.16
C ILE A 171 -1.52 -5.51 6.85
N GLY A 172 -1.21 -4.43 7.58
CA GLY A 172 -1.86 -3.14 7.35
C GLY A 172 -1.25 -2.02 8.18
N ASN A 173 -1.65 -0.81 7.84
CA ASN A 173 -1.36 0.38 8.62
C ASN A 173 -2.38 0.51 9.75
N GLU A 174 -1.88 0.72 10.97
CA GLU A 174 -2.70 0.95 12.17
C GLU A 174 -3.85 -0.06 12.34
N PRO A 175 -3.57 -1.38 12.34
CA PRO A 175 -4.62 -2.36 12.56
C PRO A 175 -5.21 -2.14 13.96
N ARG A 176 -6.52 -1.87 14.02
CA ARG A 176 -7.23 -1.64 15.27
C ARG A 176 -8.31 -2.71 15.46
N ALA A 177 -8.39 -3.25 16.66
CA ALA A 177 -9.59 -3.93 17.10
C ALA A 177 -10.64 -2.85 17.41
N PHE A 178 -11.48 -2.52 16.45
CA PHE A 178 -12.60 -1.59 16.66
C PHE A 178 -13.72 -2.26 17.48
N ALA A 179 -13.36 -3.13 18.44
CA ALA A 179 -14.32 -3.71 19.36
C ALA A 179 -14.83 -2.63 20.29
N ARG A 180 -16.15 -2.46 20.37
CA ARG A 180 -16.75 -1.87 21.55
C ARG A 180 -16.66 -2.92 22.65
N ASP A 181 -16.07 -2.57 23.77
CA ASP A 181 -16.26 -3.34 24.98
C ASP A 181 -17.75 -3.41 25.24
N SER A 182 -18.31 -4.60 25.21
CA SER A 182 -19.72 -4.87 25.50
C SER A 182 -19.96 -4.84 26.98
#